data_cb570ba61206a14db212eb154935c6e0
#
_entry.id   cb570ba61206a14db212eb154935c6e0
#
_cell.length_a   1.000
_cell.length_b   1.000
_cell.length_c   1.000
_cell.angle_alpha   90.00
_cell.angle_beta   90.00
_cell.angle_gamma   90.00
#
_symmetry.space_group_name_H-M   'P 1'
#
loop_
_entity.id
_entity.type
_entity.pdbx_description
1 polymer ?
#
loop_
_entity_poly.entity_id
_entity_poly.type
_entity_poly.pdbx_seq_one_letter_code
_entity_poly.pdbx_strand_id
1 'polypeptide(L)'
;MKRFKHIIFGSLVALSLTGCKSLYGKYERPQVRTSGIMRDPVAATDTLAVADTASFGNLPWREVFTDAHLQGLIEKALTNNPNLLNAALNVDMAQEQLKTAKLAFIPQFVFTPQGTITRFNDATTKSYTLPVNASWNVSLFGGLTAAKRSAQMALLQSKDYQVSVRTSLIAGVANLYYTLLMLDKQMEIVGNMERLTKETWDIMKVQHENIAGVRSTAVQRAESNYYNVLTQKKDLERSIRESENA
;
A
#
# COMPACT_ATOMS: atom_id res chain seq x y z
N MET A 1 18.01 7.84 -68.83
CA MET A 1 18.63 7.82 -67.49
C MET A 1 17.89 8.68 -66.43
N LYS A 2 17.28 9.81 -66.77
CA LYS A 2 16.56 10.63 -65.75
C LYS A 2 15.32 9.92 -65.17
N ARG A 3 14.50 9.22 -65.95
CA ARG A 3 13.30 8.52 -65.49
C ARG A 3 13.61 7.36 -64.55
N PHE A 4 14.76 6.70 -64.72
CA PHE A 4 15.20 5.58 -63.85
C PHE A 4 15.59 6.06 -62.42
N LYS A 5 16.16 7.25 -62.31
CA LYS A 5 16.48 7.88 -61.02
C LYS A 5 15.23 8.23 -60.20
N HIS A 6 14.16 8.65 -60.85
CA HIS A 6 12.89 8.99 -60.17
C HIS A 6 12.16 7.72 -59.69
N ILE A 7 12.27 6.58 -60.44
CA ILE A 7 11.68 5.30 -60.04
C ILE A 7 12.44 4.74 -58.84
N ILE A 8 13.76 4.81 -58.81
CA ILE A 8 14.58 4.35 -57.68
C ILE A 8 14.33 5.22 -56.44
N PHE A 9 14.23 6.51 -56.61
CA PHE A 9 13.91 7.44 -55.50
C PHE A 9 12.48 7.22 -54.96
N GLY A 10 11.50 7.00 -55.79
CA GLY A 10 10.12 6.67 -55.44
C GLY A 10 10.02 5.32 -54.70
N SER A 11 10.74 4.31 -55.12
CA SER A 11 10.77 3.00 -54.46
C SER A 11 11.49 3.07 -53.09
N LEU A 12 12.55 3.86 -52.93
CA LEU A 12 13.26 4.04 -51.67
C LEU A 12 12.37 4.79 -50.66
N VAL A 13 11.60 5.78 -51.09
CA VAL A 13 10.64 6.50 -50.26
C VAL A 13 9.46 5.60 -49.87
N ALA A 14 8.98 4.71 -50.78
CA ALA A 14 7.92 3.76 -50.48
C ALA A 14 8.37 2.69 -49.48
N LEU A 15 9.63 2.20 -49.55
CA LEU A 15 10.20 1.24 -48.62
C LEU A 15 10.42 1.87 -47.23
N SER A 16 10.71 3.15 -47.13
CA SER A 16 10.85 3.86 -45.82
C SER A 16 9.50 4.06 -45.11
N LEU A 17 8.38 4.07 -45.83
CA LEU A 17 7.04 4.21 -45.23
C LEU A 17 6.46 2.92 -44.68
N THR A 18 6.96 1.73 -45.10
CA THR A 18 6.48 0.45 -44.57
C THR A 18 7.20 0.00 -43.29
N GLY A 19 8.30 0.68 -42.89
CA GLY A 19 9.10 0.35 -41.70
C GLY A 19 8.60 0.85 -40.37
N CYS A 20 7.53 1.65 -40.34
CA CYS A 20 7.04 2.26 -39.09
C CYS A 20 5.96 1.44 -38.37
N LYS A 21 6.07 0.14 -38.32
CA LYS A 21 5.48 -0.60 -37.20
C LYS A 21 6.28 -0.23 -35.98
N SER A 22 5.62 0.42 -35.00
CA SER A 22 6.18 0.86 -33.72
C SER A 22 7.31 -0.06 -33.27
N LEU A 23 8.53 0.48 -33.13
CA LEU A 23 9.73 -0.26 -32.65
C LEU A 23 9.48 -0.97 -31.31
N TYR A 24 8.45 -0.59 -30.60
CA TYR A 24 8.00 -1.17 -29.36
C TYR A 24 6.72 -1.97 -29.61
N GLY A 25 6.82 -3.28 -29.57
CA GLY A 25 5.69 -4.19 -29.61
C GLY A 25 4.65 -3.85 -28.54
N LYS A 26 3.42 -4.27 -28.77
CA LYS A 26 2.36 -4.17 -27.75
C LYS A 26 2.79 -5.03 -26.55
N TYR A 27 2.85 -4.45 -25.36
CA TYR A 27 3.12 -5.23 -24.15
C TYR A 27 2.02 -6.27 -23.96
N GLU A 28 2.42 -7.53 -23.91
CA GLU A 28 1.55 -8.64 -23.52
C GLU A 28 2.01 -9.12 -22.15
N ARG A 29 1.05 -9.22 -21.24
CA ARG A 29 1.33 -9.68 -19.87
C ARG A 29 1.80 -11.14 -19.95
N PRO A 30 2.98 -11.50 -19.39
CA PRO A 30 3.42 -12.88 -19.33
C PRO A 30 2.38 -13.75 -18.63
N GLN A 31 2.08 -14.91 -19.20
CA GLN A 31 1.23 -15.88 -18.50
C GLN A 31 2.03 -16.45 -17.32
N VAL A 32 1.59 -16.12 -16.11
CA VAL A 32 2.18 -16.66 -14.90
C VAL A 32 1.62 -18.08 -14.71
N ARG A 33 2.51 -19.05 -14.64
CA ARG A 33 2.16 -20.43 -14.32
C ARG A 33 1.68 -20.46 -12.86
N THR A 34 0.37 -20.65 -12.64
CA THR A 34 -0.23 -20.76 -11.31
C THR A 34 -0.42 -22.21 -10.87
N SER A 35 -0.34 -23.18 -11.79
CA SER A 35 -0.48 -24.61 -11.51
C SER A 35 0.87 -25.21 -11.08
N GLY A 36 0.87 -26.00 -9.99
CA GLY A 36 2.03 -26.73 -9.52
C GLY A 36 3.04 -25.90 -8.72
N ILE A 37 2.68 -24.72 -8.25
CA ILE A 37 3.51 -23.87 -7.36
C ILE A 37 3.40 -24.35 -5.91
N MET A 38 2.27 -24.91 -5.52
CA MET A 38 2.05 -25.44 -4.18
C MET A 38 2.62 -26.85 -4.06
N ARG A 39 3.18 -27.16 -2.88
CA ARG A 39 3.85 -28.45 -2.59
C ARG A 39 2.90 -29.63 -2.60
N ASP A 40 1.64 -29.39 -2.29
CA ASP A 40 0.59 -30.42 -2.32
C ASP A 40 -0.11 -30.35 -3.68
N PRO A 41 0.03 -31.39 -4.53
CA PRO A 41 -0.80 -31.49 -5.71
C PRO A 41 -2.24 -31.62 -5.22
N VAL A 42 -3.08 -30.66 -5.60
CA VAL A 42 -4.54 -30.76 -5.40
C VAL A 42 -4.95 -32.11 -5.98
N ALA A 43 -5.32 -33.05 -5.10
CA ALA A 43 -5.78 -34.36 -5.54
C ALA A 43 -6.92 -34.15 -6.51
N ALA A 44 -6.92 -34.86 -7.65
CA ALA A 44 -7.93 -34.73 -8.71
C ALA A 44 -9.38 -35.04 -8.24
N THR A 45 -9.53 -35.41 -6.98
CA THR A 45 -10.80 -35.63 -6.27
C THR A 45 -11.38 -34.40 -5.60
N ASP A 46 -10.65 -33.27 -5.56
CA ASP A 46 -11.19 -32.03 -4.98
C ASP A 46 -12.03 -31.26 -6.01
N THR A 47 -13.04 -31.94 -6.55
CA THR A 47 -14.02 -31.39 -7.50
C THR A 47 -14.96 -30.36 -6.86
N LEU A 48 -14.79 -30.06 -5.57
CA LEU A 48 -15.50 -28.97 -4.90
C LEU A 48 -14.94 -27.59 -5.30
N ALA A 49 -13.77 -27.55 -5.95
CA ALA A 49 -13.08 -26.31 -6.29
C ALA A 49 -13.59 -25.57 -7.53
N VAL A 50 -14.49 -26.16 -8.33
CA VAL A 50 -14.89 -25.56 -9.62
C VAL A 50 -16.13 -24.68 -9.50
N ALA A 51 -16.91 -24.79 -8.44
CA ALA A 51 -18.17 -24.04 -8.29
C ALA A 51 -18.04 -22.75 -7.47
N ASP A 52 -17.00 -22.61 -6.65
CA ASP A 52 -16.83 -21.42 -5.79
C ASP A 52 -15.60 -20.61 -6.20
N THR A 53 -15.74 -19.90 -7.32
CA THR A 53 -14.77 -18.88 -7.74
C THR A 53 -14.94 -17.58 -6.96
N ALA A 54 -15.82 -17.52 -5.97
CA ALA A 54 -15.89 -16.47 -4.97
C ALA A 54 -14.69 -16.64 -4.01
N SER A 55 -13.49 -16.33 -4.52
CA SER A 55 -12.31 -16.27 -3.66
C SER A 55 -12.62 -15.40 -2.44
N PHE A 56 -12.38 -15.92 -1.23
CA PHE A 56 -12.51 -15.19 0.03
C PHE A 56 -11.89 -13.78 -0.04
N GLY A 57 -10.83 -13.61 -0.85
CA GLY A 57 -10.20 -12.32 -1.11
C GLY A 57 -11.06 -11.32 -1.89
N ASN A 58 -12.16 -11.75 -2.54
CA ASN A 58 -13.07 -10.87 -3.25
C ASN A 58 -14.26 -10.42 -2.40
N LEU A 59 -14.44 -10.98 -1.20
CA LEU A 59 -15.51 -10.57 -0.31
C LEU A 59 -15.25 -9.15 0.23
N PRO A 60 -16.30 -8.33 0.35
CA PRO A 60 -16.22 -7.06 1.04
C PRO A 60 -15.73 -7.28 2.48
N TRP A 61 -14.80 -6.46 2.95
CA TRP A 61 -14.23 -6.62 4.30
C TRP A 61 -15.29 -6.60 5.42
N ARG A 62 -16.44 -5.96 5.20
CA ARG A 62 -17.57 -5.96 6.14
C ARG A 62 -18.26 -7.33 6.27
N GLU A 63 -18.18 -8.17 5.26
CA GLU A 63 -18.68 -9.54 5.30
C GLU A 63 -17.68 -10.49 5.95
N VAL A 64 -16.38 -10.16 5.85
CA VAL A 64 -15.30 -10.90 6.51
C VAL A 64 -15.25 -10.61 8.01
N PHE A 65 -15.35 -9.32 8.39
CA PHE A 65 -15.30 -8.88 9.78
C PHE A 65 -16.71 -8.46 10.23
N THR A 66 -17.40 -9.35 10.96
CA THR A 66 -18.80 -9.17 11.38
C THR A 66 -18.95 -8.42 12.71
N ASP A 67 -17.86 -8.21 13.45
CA ASP A 67 -17.85 -7.49 14.72
C ASP A 67 -18.07 -5.98 14.48
N ALA A 68 -19.14 -5.43 15.06
CA ALA A 68 -19.50 -4.02 14.90
C ALA A 68 -18.45 -3.04 15.48
N HIS A 69 -17.77 -3.42 16.58
CA HIS A 69 -16.71 -2.59 17.18
C HIS A 69 -15.51 -2.52 16.24
N LEU A 70 -15.09 -3.67 15.71
CA LEU A 70 -14.00 -3.74 14.72
C LEU A 70 -14.34 -2.94 13.45
N GLN A 71 -15.57 -3.07 12.94
CA GLN A 71 -16.00 -2.30 11.77
C GLN A 71 -15.91 -0.79 12.02
N GLY A 72 -16.34 -0.32 13.19
CA GLY A 72 -16.23 1.09 13.58
C GLY A 72 -14.78 1.59 13.66
N LEU A 73 -13.85 0.76 14.16
CA LEU A 73 -12.43 1.08 14.21
C LEU A 73 -11.82 1.15 12.81
N ILE A 74 -12.14 0.19 11.93
CA ILE A 74 -11.69 0.19 10.54
C ILE A 74 -12.19 1.45 9.82
N GLU A 75 -13.46 1.85 10.00
CA GLU A 75 -14.02 3.05 9.38
C GLU A 75 -13.30 4.33 9.84
N LYS A 76 -13.00 4.45 11.13
CA LYS A 76 -12.21 5.57 11.66
C LYS A 76 -10.80 5.59 11.07
N ALA A 77 -10.16 4.43 10.97
CA ALA A 77 -8.83 4.32 10.38
C ALA A 77 -8.85 4.71 8.89
N LEU A 78 -9.80 4.22 8.10
CA LEU A 78 -9.94 4.54 6.68
C LEU A 78 -10.20 6.04 6.43
N THR A 79 -10.89 6.70 7.35
CA THR A 79 -11.22 8.13 7.22
C THR A 79 -10.06 9.05 7.61
N ASN A 80 -9.27 8.65 8.59
CA ASN A 80 -8.29 9.55 9.21
C ASN A 80 -6.83 9.18 8.94
N ASN A 81 -6.54 8.08 8.24
CA ASN A 81 -5.17 7.64 8.04
C ASN A 81 -4.43 8.50 7.01
N PRO A 82 -3.31 9.16 7.38
CA PRO A 82 -2.55 10.02 6.47
C PRO A 82 -1.95 9.26 5.27
N ASN A 83 -1.57 7.98 5.45
CA ASN A 83 -0.97 7.19 4.38
C ASN A 83 -2.00 6.89 3.29
N LEU A 84 -3.26 6.64 3.66
CA LEU A 84 -4.33 6.45 2.69
C LEU A 84 -4.67 7.75 1.95
N LEU A 85 -4.66 8.89 2.65
CA LEU A 85 -4.81 10.21 2.04
C LEU A 85 -3.67 10.50 1.04
N ASN A 86 -2.42 10.24 1.43
CA ASN A 86 -1.27 10.40 0.54
C ASN A 86 -1.37 9.48 -0.69
N ALA A 87 -1.85 8.25 -0.52
CA ALA A 87 -2.08 7.34 -1.65
C ALA A 87 -3.16 7.88 -2.61
N ALA A 88 -4.22 8.51 -2.09
CA ALA A 88 -5.25 9.17 -2.91
C ALA A 88 -4.66 10.36 -3.68
N LEU A 89 -3.89 11.24 -3.03
CA LEU A 89 -3.22 12.37 -3.67
C LEU A 89 -2.23 11.92 -4.77
N ASN A 90 -1.56 10.78 -4.58
CA ASN A 90 -0.70 10.20 -5.61
C ASN A 90 -1.50 9.75 -6.85
N VAL A 91 -2.73 9.26 -6.68
CA VAL A 91 -3.63 8.96 -7.81
C VAL A 91 -4.00 10.25 -8.54
N ASP A 92 -4.34 11.33 -7.84
CA ASP A 92 -4.67 12.62 -8.43
C ASP A 92 -3.47 13.20 -9.20
N MET A 93 -2.27 13.13 -8.63
CA MET A 93 -1.03 13.55 -9.33
C MET A 93 -0.80 12.75 -10.61
N ALA A 94 -0.96 11.43 -10.58
CA ALA A 94 -0.79 10.59 -11.76
C ALA A 94 -1.88 10.88 -12.81
N GLN A 95 -3.08 11.25 -12.40
CA GLN A 95 -4.15 11.66 -13.31
C GLN A 95 -3.83 12.98 -14.02
N GLU A 96 -3.29 13.98 -13.32
CA GLU A 96 -2.85 15.24 -13.93
C GLU A 96 -1.63 15.04 -14.83
N GLN A 97 -0.69 14.14 -14.48
CA GLN A 97 0.41 13.75 -15.36
C GLN A 97 -0.10 13.13 -16.68
N LEU A 98 -1.11 12.26 -16.61
CA LEU A 98 -1.74 11.69 -17.80
C LEU A 98 -2.43 12.79 -18.64
N LYS A 99 -3.06 13.76 -18.01
CA LYS A 99 -3.66 14.91 -18.69
C LYS A 99 -2.59 15.75 -19.39
N THR A 100 -1.48 16.02 -18.74
CA THR A 100 -0.32 16.68 -19.33
C THR A 100 0.22 15.92 -20.54
N ALA A 101 0.37 14.59 -20.44
CA ALA A 101 0.80 13.76 -21.56
C ALA A 101 -0.20 13.76 -22.74
N LYS A 102 -1.50 13.92 -22.47
CA LYS A 102 -2.51 14.11 -23.52
C LYS A 102 -2.42 15.50 -24.16
N LEU A 103 -2.18 16.55 -23.36
CA LEU A 103 -2.05 17.92 -23.85
C LEU A 103 -0.78 18.14 -24.69
N ALA A 104 0.24 17.29 -24.55
CA ALA A 104 1.45 17.35 -25.39
C ALA A 104 1.18 17.08 -26.89
N PHE A 105 0.01 16.58 -27.27
CA PHE A 105 -0.39 16.40 -28.67
C PHE A 105 -0.91 17.67 -29.36
N ILE A 106 -1.20 18.73 -28.59
CA ILE A 106 -1.69 19.98 -29.10
C ILE A 106 -0.61 21.07 -29.02
N PRO A 107 -0.65 22.12 -29.88
CA PRO A 107 0.25 23.25 -29.79
C PRO A 107 0.12 23.99 -28.46
N GLN A 108 1.26 24.43 -27.91
CA GLN A 108 1.32 25.30 -26.74
C GLN A 108 1.41 26.75 -27.17
N PHE A 109 0.61 27.62 -26.57
CA PHE A 109 0.65 29.04 -26.72
C PHE A 109 1.10 29.69 -25.43
N VAL A 110 2.19 30.46 -25.51
CA VAL A 110 2.76 31.15 -24.36
C VAL A 110 2.73 32.64 -24.61
N PHE A 111 2.08 33.40 -23.76
CA PHE A 111 2.04 34.84 -23.74
C PHE A 111 2.90 35.35 -22.58
N THR A 112 3.98 36.10 -22.95
CA THR A 112 4.94 36.61 -21.98
C THR A 112 5.11 38.11 -22.11
N PRO A 113 4.17 38.91 -21.59
CA PRO A 113 4.31 40.36 -21.65
C PRO A 113 5.55 40.83 -20.88
N GLN A 114 6.34 41.69 -21.47
CA GLN A 114 7.54 42.27 -20.90
C GLN A 114 7.53 43.78 -21.01
N GLY A 115 7.92 44.45 -19.94
CA GLY A 115 8.13 45.88 -19.89
C GLY A 115 9.49 46.23 -19.34
N THR A 116 10.25 47.04 -20.06
CA THR A 116 11.56 47.55 -19.61
C THR A 116 11.52 49.07 -19.53
N ILE A 117 11.93 49.59 -18.38
CA ILE A 117 12.14 51.04 -18.19
C ILE A 117 13.63 51.25 -17.95
N THR A 118 14.28 51.93 -18.86
CA THR A 118 15.71 52.28 -18.78
C THR A 118 15.85 53.76 -18.61
N ARG A 119 16.60 54.21 -17.62
CA ARG A 119 16.98 55.60 -17.37
C ARG A 119 18.49 55.76 -17.56
N PHE A 120 18.87 56.65 -18.46
CA PHE A 120 20.25 56.99 -18.72
C PHE A 120 20.37 58.50 -19.01
N ASN A 121 21.27 59.20 -18.29
CA ASN A 121 21.48 60.65 -18.43
C ASN A 121 20.15 61.47 -18.48
N ASP A 122 19.31 61.31 -17.45
CA ASP A 122 17.97 61.94 -17.33
C ASP A 122 16.94 61.61 -18.44
N ALA A 123 17.31 60.81 -19.42
CA ALA A 123 16.38 60.27 -20.42
C ALA A 123 15.79 58.92 -19.91
N THR A 124 14.46 58.84 -19.90
CA THR A 124 13.75 57.60 -19.58
C THR A 124 13.16 57.01 -20.84
N THR A 125 13.64 55.82 -21.19
CA THR A 125 13.08 55.02 -22.31
C THR A 125 12.19 53.92 -21.75
N LYS A 126 10.96 53.81 -22.23
CA LYS A 126 10.00 52.75 -21.88
C LYS A 126 9.79 51.87 -23.11
N SER A 127 9.99 50.57 -22.97
CA SER A 127 9.74 49.58 -24.01
C SER A 127 8.77 48.53 -23.48
N TYR A 128 7.72 48.24 -24.23
CA TYR A 128 6.75 47.18 -23.92
C TYR A 128 6.68 46.23 -25.11
N THR A 129 6.83 44.92 -24.80
CA THR A 129 6.69 43.86 -25.80
C THR A 129 5.63 42.86 -25.33
N LEU A 130 4.77 42.45 -26.27
CA LEU A 130 3.68 41.52 -26.03
C LEU A 130 3.84 40.28 -26.94
N PRO A 131 4.89 39.48 -26.74
CA PRO A 131 5.12 38.31 -27.59
C PRO A 131 4.12 37.20 -27.31
N VAL A 132 3.58 36.63 -28.36
CA VAL A 132 2.82 35.37 -28.34
C VAL A 132 3.67 34.33 -29.06
N ASN A 133 4.13 33.33 -28.34
CA ASN A 133 4.90 32.21 -28.87
C ASN A 133 4.00 30.99 -29.02
N ALA A 134 3.96 30.41 -30.22
CA ALA A 134 3.32 29.11 -30.46
C ALA A 134 4.40 28.07 -30.71
N SER A 135 4.36 26.98 -29.96
CA SER A 135 5.26 25.84 -30.14
C SER A 135 4.48 24.55 -30.24
N TRP A 136 4.88 23.71 -31.17
CA TRP A 136 4.28 22.38 -31.34
C TRP A 136 5.36 21.34 -31.58
N ASN A 137 5.37 20.33 -30.76
CA ASN A 137 6.29 19.20 -30.86
C ASN A 137 5.58 18.02 -31.54
N VAL A 138 5.92 17.77 -32.80
CA VAL A 138 5.38 16.62 -33.55
C VAL A 138 6.35 15.44 -33.44
N SER A 139 5.93 14.38 -32.77
CA SER A 139 6.74 13.15 -32.63
C SER A 139 6.44 12.17 -33.76
N LEU A 140 7.31 12.13 -34.77
CA LEU A 140 7.16 11.25 -35.94
C LEU A 140 7.37 9.76 -35.60
N PHE A 141 8.13 9.44 -34.55
CA PHE A 141 8.48 8.08 -34.16
C PHE A 141 7.66 7.54 -32.97
N GLY A 142 6.51 8.13 -32.69
CA GLY A 142 5.57 7.64 -31.68
C GLY A 142 5.97 7.91 -30.21
N GLY A 143 6.96 8.78 -29.93
CA GLY A 143 7.40 9.11 -28.58
C GLY A 143 6.28 9.66 -27.70
N LEU A 144 5.42 10.57 -28.22
CA LEU A 144 4.26 11.09 -27.48
C LEU A 144 3.24 9.99 -27.15
N THR A 145 3.03 9.04 -28.07
CA THR A 145 2.13 7.90 -27.84
C THR A 145 2.67 6.98 -26.76
N ALA A 146 3.99 6.74 -26.77
CA ALA A 146 4.66 5.96 -25.71
C ALA A 146 4.58 6.66 -24.35
N ALA A 147 4.83 7.97 -24.30
CA ALA A 147 4.70 8.79 -23.09
C ALA A 147 3.28 8.77 -22.52
N LYS A 148 2.25 8.92 -23.37
CA LYS A 148 0.85 8.80 -22.95
C LYS A 148 0.54 7.40 -22.37
N ARG A 149 1.01 6.31 -23.02
CA ARG A 149 0.82 4.95 -22.52
C ARG A 149 1.52 4.76 -21.17
N SER A 150 2.74 5.25 -21.04
CA SER A 150 3.48 5.21 -19.77
C SER A 150 2.72 5.91 -18.65
N ALA A 151 2.19 7.12 -18.89
CA ALA A 151 1.37 7.85 -17.95
C ALA A 151 0.05 7.12 -17.60
N GLN A 152 -0.55 6.41 -18.56
CA GLN A 152 -1.72 5.56 -18.29
C GLN A 152 -1.38 4.39 -17.34
N MET A 153 -0.24 3.74 -17.55
CA MET A 153 0.20 2.65 -16.68
C MET A 153 0.59 3.15 -15.29
N ALA A 154 1.22 4.33 -15.19
CA ALA A 154 1.52 4.98 -13.92
C ALA A 154 0.23 5.31 -13.12
N LEU A 155 -0.83 5.75 -13.79
CA LEU A 155 -2.13 5.97 -13.15
C LEU A 155 -2.75 4.66 -12.64
N LEU A 156 -2.69 3.58 -13.42
CA LEU A 156 -3.18 2.26 -12.96
C LEU A 156 -2.37 1.78 -11.76
N GLN A 157 -1.05 1.89 -11.82
CA GLN A 157 -0.15 1.55 -10.72
C GLN A 157 -0.49 2.33 -9.44
N SER A 158 -0.75 3.64 -9.54
CA SER A 158 -1.15 4.46 -8.38
C SER A 158 -2.46 3.99 -7.77
N LYS A 159 -3.45 3.61 -8.59
CA LYS A 159 -4.73 3.07 -8.12
C LYS A 159 -4.56 1.74 -7.40
N ASP A 160 -3.78 0.84 -7.98
CA ASP A 160 -3.48 -0.47 -7.36
C ASP A 160 -2.72 -0.29 -6.04
N TYR A 161 -1.80 0.67 -5.99
CA TYR A 161 -1.09 1.04 -4.75
C TYR A 161 -2.07 1.57 -3.68
N GLN A 162 -3.01 2.44 -4.04
CA GLN A 162 -4.04 2.93 -3.11
C GLN A 162 -4.88 1.77 -2.54
N VAL A 163 -5.28 0.81 -3.39
CA VAL A 163 -6.00 -0.40 -2.95
C VAL A 163 -5.14 -1.23 -1.99
N SER A 164 -3.86 -1.40 -2.29
CA SER A 164 -2.91 -2.11 -1.41
C SER A 164 -2.78 -1.46 -0.04
N VAL A 165 -2.60 -0.13 0.01
CA VAL A 165 -2.52 0.64 1.27
C VAL A 165 -3.82 0.49 2.07
N ARG A 166 -4.97 0.60 1.41
CA ARG A 166 -6.29 0.41 2.05
C ARG A 166 -6.43 -0.99 2.66
N THR A 167 -6.07 -2.02 1.89
CA THR A 167 -6.16 -3.42 2.35
C THR A 167 -5.22 -3.68 3.51
N SER A 168 -3.99 -3.18 3.43
CA SER A 168 -3.00 -3.30 4.51
C SER A 168 -3.46 -2.60 5.80
N LEU A 169 -4.10 -1.44 5.68
CA LEU A 169 -4.67 -0.71 6.82
C LEU A 169 -5.79 -1.51 7.49
N ILE A 170 -6.72 -2.05 6.71
CA ILE A 170 -7.81 -2.90 7.24
C ILE A 170 -7.24 -4.12 7.97
N ALA A 171 -6.29 -4.83 7.35
CA ALA A 171 -5.65 -5.98 7.95
C ALA A 171 -4.87 -5.62 9.22
N GLY A 172 -4.17 -4.47 9.22
CA GLY A 172 -3.44 -3.98 10.39
C GLY A 172 -4.36 -3.72 11.58
N VAL A 173 -5.47 -3.00 11.37
CA VAL A 173 -6.46 -2.72 12.42
C VAL A 173 -7.09 -4.01 12.95
N ALA A 174 -7.47 -4.94 12.05
CA ALA A 174 -8.05 -6.21 12.44
C ALA A 174 -7.06 -7.04 13.28
N ASN A 175 -5.79 -7.12 12.86
CA ASN A 175 -4.76 -7.85 13.61
C ASN A 175 -4.55 -7.26 15.01
N LEU A 176 -4.46 -5.94 15.14
CA LEU A 176 -4.32 -5.28 16.45
C LEU A 176 -5.52 -5.53 17.34
N TYR A 177 -6.73 -5.44 16.79
CA TYR A 177 -7.97 -5.71 17.53
C TYR A 177 -8.00 -7.13 18.10
N TYR A 178 -7.75 -8.15 17.29
CA TYR A 178 -7.73 -9.53 17.76
C TYR A 178 -6.54 -9.83 18.68
N THR A 179 -5.43 -9.14 18.49
CA THR A 179 -4.29 -9.23 19.42
C THR A 179 -4.68 -8.69 20.80
N LEU A 180 -5.36 -7.54 20.88
CA LEU A 180 -5.86 -7.00 22.16
C LEU A 180 -6.85 -7.95 22.82
N LEU A 181 -7.82 -8.49 22.08
CA LEU A 181 -8.76 -9.48 22.63
C LEU A 181 -8.05 -10.72 23.19
N MET A 182 -7.00 -11.18 22.52
CA MET A 182 -6.18 -12.30 23.00
C MET A 182 -5.44 -11.92 24.30
N LEU A 183 -4.83 -10.74 24.35
CA LEU A 183 -4.09 -10.24 25.51
C LEU A 183 -5.03 -10.05 26.71
N ASP A 184 -6.24 -9.54 26.51
CA ASP A 184 -7.26 -9.40 27.56
C ASP A 184 -7.66 -10.76 28.14
N LYS A 185 -7.84 -11.77 27.29
CA LYS A 185 -8.11 -13.14 27.75
C LYS A 185 -6.94 -13.75 28.50
N GLN A 186 -5.72 -13.50 28.07
CA GLN A 186 -4.52 -13.91 28.79
C GLN A 186 -4.43 -13.20 30.15
N MET A 187 -4.78 -11.92 30.25
CA MET A 187 -4.80 -11.18 31.50
C MET A 187 -5.80 -11.76 32.50
N GLU A 188 -6.99 -12.16 32.05
CA GLU A 188 -7.98 -12.84 32.88
C GLU A 188 -7.44 -14.14 33.44
N ILE A 189 -6.79 -14.97 32.59
CA ILE A 189 -6.20 -16.26 33.00
C ILE A 189 -5.06 -16.05 34.02
N VAL A 190 -4.12 -15.12 33.71
CA VAL A 190 -2.98 -14.82 34.59
C VAL A 190 -3.45 -14.24 35.92
N GLY A 191 -4.52 -13.41 35.93
CA GLY A 191 -5.15 -12.91 37.15
C GLY A 191 -5.71 -14.02 38.04
N ASN A 192 -6.33 -15.05 37.44
CA ASN A 192 -6.78 -16.23 38.16
C ASN A 192 -5.60 -17.05 38.70
N MET A 193 -4.52 -17.20 37.91
CA MET A 193 -3.30 -17.88 38.35
C MET A 193 -2.61 -17.16 39.52
N GLU A 194 -2.55 -15.83 39.49
CA GLU A 194 -2.02 -15.00 40.56
C GLU A 194 -2.77 -15.28 41.89
N ARG A 195 -4.10 -15.28 41.86
CA ARG A 195 -4.92 -15.59 43.05
C ARG A 195 -4.64 -16.98 43.57
N LEU A 196 -4.64 -18.00 42.72
CA LEU A 196 -4.41 -19.39 43.12
C LEU A 196 -2.99 -19.61 43.66
N THR A 197 -1.98 -19.02 43.05
CA THR A 197 -0.59 -19.15 43.50
C THR A 197 -0.37 -18.42 44.82
N LYS A 198 -1.03 -17.28 45.01
CA LYS A 198 -1.00 -16.59 46.32
C LYS A 198 -1.67 -17.38 47.42
N GLU A 199 -2.86 -17.94 47.18
CA GLU A 199 -3.55 -18.83 48.11
C GLU A 199 -2.69 -20.04 48.46
N THR A 200 -2.04 -20.65 47.47
CA THR A 200 -1.12 -21.78 47.68
C THR A 200 0.04 -21.38 48.57
N TRP A 201 0.66 -20.22 48.31
CA TRP A 201 1.75 -19.71 49.14
C TRP A 201 1.29 -19.45 50.58
N ASP A 202 0.13 -18.83 50.80
CA ASP A 202 -0.43 -18.54 52.12
C ASP A 202 -0.75 -19.85 52.88
N ILE A 203 -1.31 -20.85 52.21
CA ILE A 203 -1.53 -22.19 52.80
C ILE A 203 -0.20 -22.85 53.22
N MET A 204 0.82 -22.77 52.33
CA MET A 204 2.14 -23.34 52.65
C MET A 204 2.82 -22.67 53.85
N LYS A 205 2.63 -21.37 54.05
CA LYS A 205 3.09 -20.66 55.27
C LYS A 205 2.42 -21.18 56.51
N VAL A 206 1.07 -21.25 56.51
CA VAL A 206 0.29 -21.74 57.65
C VAL A 206 0.64 -23.20 57.97
N GLN A 207 0.82 -24.04 56.96
CA GLN A 207 1.21 -25.43 57.17
C GLN A 207 2.64 -25.55 57.75
N HIS A 208 3.57 -24.73 57.31
CA HIS A 208 4.94 -24.73 57.81
C HIS A 208 5.00 -24.31 59.30
N GLU A 209 4.16 -23.35 59.69
CA GLU A 209 4.09 -22.85 61.06
C GLU A 209 3.40 -23.85 62.02
N ASN A 210 2.40 -24.61 61.54
CA ASN A 210 1.53 -25.40 62.38
C ASN A 210 1.73 -26.93 62.24
N ILE A 211 2.43 -27.45 61.24
CA ILE A 211 2.58 -28.87 60.96
C ILE A 211 4.07 -29.24 60.91
N ALA A 212 4.50 -30.13 61.84
CA ALA A 212 5.86 -30.68 61.83
C ALA A 212 6.07 -31.49 60.54
N GLY A 213 7.12 -31.12 59.73
CA GLY A 213 7.50 -31.84 58.51
C GLY A 213 7.36 -31.06 57.20
N VAL A 214 6.69 -29.94 57.20
CA VAL A 214 6.68 -29.02 56.00
C VAL A 214 7.98 -28.23 56.00
N ARG A 215 8.80 -28.44 54.96
CA ARG A 215 10.10 -27.79 54.83
C ARG A 215 9.95 -26.35 54.38
N SER A 216 10.80 -25.44 54.89
CA SER A 216 10.88 -24.04 54.45
C SER A 216 11.09 -23.89 52.94
N THR A 217 11.78 -24.85 52.31
CA THR A 217 11.96 -24.89 50.85
C THR A 217 10.65 -25.01 50.07
N ALA A 218 9.60 -25.61 50.63
CA ALA A 218 8.28 -25.69 49.98
C ALA A 218 7.60 -24.30 49.98
N VAL A 219 7.71 -23.55 51.08
CA VAL A 219 7.20 -22.19 51.20
C VAL A 219 7.91 -21.27 50.20
N GLN A 220 9.26 -21.34 50.11
CA GLN A 220 10.06 -20.56 49.19
C GLN A 220 9.74 -20.87 47.72
N ARG A 221 9.46 -22.15 47.40
CA ARG A 221 9.01 -22.51 46.02
C ARG A 221 7.65 -21.94 45.71
N ALA A 222 6.69 -21.97 46.62
CA ALA A 222 5.37 -21.39 46.43
C ALA A 222 5.46 -19.88 46.28
N GLU A 223 6.31 -19.23 47.09
CA GLU A 223 6.62 -17.81 46.98
C GLU A 223 7.21 -17.44 45.63
N SER A 224 8.25 -18.15 45.18
CA SER A 224 8.89 -17.96 43.90
C SER A 224 7.90 -18.11 42.74
N ASN A 225 7.01 -19.13 42.83
CA ASN A 225 5.98 -19.33 41.81
C ASN A 225 4.98 -18.15 41.74
N TYR A 226 4.56 -17.65 42.90
CA TYR A 226 3.69 -16.45 42.96
C TYR A 226 4.35 -15.23 42.28
N TYR A 227 5.61 -14.96 42.62
CA TYR A 227 6.32 -13.82 42.02
C TYR A 227 6.58 -14.00 40.51
N ASN A 228 6.78 -15.23 40.04
CA ASN A 228 6.88 -15.52 38.62
C ASN A 228 5.57 -15.16 37.88
N VAL A 229 4.42 -15.56 38.45
CA VAL A 229 3.11 -15.21 37.87
C VAL A 229 2.86 -13.69 37.90
N LEU A 230 3.26 -13.03 39.00
CA LEU A 230 3.16 -11.56 39.12
C LEU A 230 4.00 -10.84 38.05
N THR A 231 5.20 -11.35 37.77
CA THR A 231 6.04 -10.82 36.68
C THR A 231 5.37 -11.00 35.34
N GLN A 232 4.83 -12.19 35.05
CA GLN A 232 4.09 -12.46 33.80
C GLN A 232 2.90 -11.49 33.65
N LYS A 233 2.16 -11.20 34.73
CA LYS A 233 1.07 -10.23 34.71
C LYS A 233 1.56 -8.84 34.33
N LYS A 234 2.70 -8.40 34.88
CA LYS A 234 3.27 -7.07 34.57
C LYS A 234 3.77 -6.97 33.13
N ASP A 235 4.35 -8.04 32.61
CA ASP A 235 4.75 -8.09 31.19
C ASP A 235 3.53 -8.03 30.26
N LEU A 236 2.44 -8.68 30.64
CA LEU A 236 1.20 -8.67 29.87
C LEU A 236 0.52 -7.28 29.91
N GLU A 237 0.48 -6.62 31.09
CA GLU A 237 0.01 -5.23 31.21
C GLU A 237 0.78 -4.27 30.30
N ARG A 238 2.10 -4.46 30.18
CA ARG A 238 2.95 -3.69 29.26
C ARG A 238 2.56 -3.96 27.81
N SER A 239 2.42 -5.24 27.43
CA SER A 239 2.07 -5.64 26.05
C SER A 239 0.70 -5.11 25.61
N ILE A 240 -0.27 -5.08 26.54
CA ILE A 240 -1.59 -4.46 26.28
C ILE A 240 -1.41 -2.97 25.96
N ARG A 241 -0.69 -2.21 26.80
CA ARG A 241 -0.47 -0.77 26.57
C ARG A 241 0.29 -0.48 25.28
N GLU A 242 1.29 -1.31 24.95
CA GLU A 242 2.02 -1.18 23.68
C GLU A 242 1.10 -1.41 22.49
N SER A 243 0.21 -2.41 22.57
CA SER A 243 -0.76 -2.70 21.51
C SER A 243 -1.88 -1.65 21.39
N GLU A 244 -2.28 -1.02 22.51
CA GLU A 244 -3.24 0.09 22.50
C GLU A 244 -2.69 1.36 21.84
N ASN A 245 -1.37 1.54 21.86
CA ASN A 245 -0.70 2.72 21.30
C ASN A 245 -0.19 2.51 19.85
N ALA A 246 -0.30 1.31 19.31
CA ALA A 246 0.16 0.97 17.96
C ALA A 246 -0.87 1.31 16.88
#